data_c0047a6c8994f9ebe62735de57a38601
#
_entry.id   c0047a6c8994f9ebe62735de57a38601
#
_cell.length_a   1.000
_cell.length_b   1.000
_cell.length_c   1.000
_cell.angle_alpha   90.00
_cell.angle_beta   90.00
_cell.angle_gamma   90.00
#
_symmetry.space_group_name_H-M   'P 1'
#
loop_
_entity.id
_entity.type
_entity.pdbx_description
1 polymer ?
#
loop_
_entity_poly.entity_id
_entity_poly.type
_entity_poly.pdbx_seq_one_letter_code
_entity_poly.pdbx_strand_id
1 'polypeptide(L)'
;MEWSFLFFLNSALLGVGLAMDAFSVSMANGLHDPGMSRKRMCIIAGTFGVFQAVMPMTGWVCVHTIVEMFSSFETFIPWIALALLGYIGGKMLIEGIRGEEAEEAAALSAGALFMQGVATSIDALSVGFTIAEYGWLMALAASGIIAFVTFFLCMAGLRIGKEFGTKLSGKASVLGGVILIGIGLEIFISGVFF
;
A
#
# COMPACT_ATOMS: atom_id res chain seq x y z
N MET A 1 -2.67 20.68 20.47
CA MET A 1 -1.38 20.67 19.75
C MET A 1 -1.32 21.85 18.80
N GLU A 2 -0.15 22.44 18.60
CA GLU A 2 0.05 23.61 17.73
C GLU A 2 0.71 23.20 16.41
N TRP A 3 0.52 24.03 15.37
CA TRP A 3 1.19 23.89 14.08
C TRP A 3 2.69 24.13 14.24
N SER A 4 3.45 23.09 14.58
CA SER A 4 4.89 23.16 14.84
C SER A 4 5.68 22.43 13.77
N PHE A 5 6.96 22.75 13.64
CA PHE A 5 7.85 21.99 12.75
C PHE A 5 7.85 20.49 13.08
N LEU A 6 7.75 20.13 14.36
CA LEU A 6 7.67 18.74 14.82
C LEU A 6 6.43 18.02 14.29
N PHE A 7 5.28 18.71 14.19
CA PHE A 7 4.07 18.15 13.59
C PHE A 7 4.31 17.72 12.14
N PHE A 8 4.90 18.59 11.32
CA PHE A 8 5.19 18.28 9.93
C PHE A 8 6.22 17.16 9.78
N LEU A 9 7.27 17.18 10.60
CA LEU A 9 8.30 16.15 10.61
C LEU A 9 7.73 14.80 11.01
N ASN A 10 6.97 14.73 12.10
CA ASN A 10 6.35 13.48 12.56
C ASN A 10 5.36 12.93 11.54
N SER A 11 4.53 13.79 10.94
CA SER A 11 3.59 13.36 9.89
C SER A 11 4.32 12.83 8.66
N ALA A 12 5.45 13.43 8.28
CA ALA A 12 6.27 12.93 7.17
C ALA A 12 6.95 11.59 7.51
N LEU A 13 7.49 11.44 8.72
CA LEU A 13 8.09 10.18 9.17
C LEU A 13 7.06 9.05 9.26
N LEU A 14 5.86 9.33 9.78
CA LEU A 14 4.73 8.40 9.74
C LEU A 14 4.41 8.02 8.29
N GLY A 15 4.37 9.01 7.38
CA GLY A 15 4.13 8.77 5.96
C GLY A 15 5.19 7.86 5.33
N VAL A 16 6.47 8.01 5.69
CA VAL A 16 7.54 7.13 5.21
C VAL A 16 7.34 5.70 5.74
N GLY A 17 7.07 5.54 7.05
CA GLY A 17 6.83 4.22 7.65
C GLY A 17 5.67 3.49 6.98
N LEU A 18 4.50 4.14 6.94
CA LEU A 18 3.27 3.58 6.35
C LEU A 18 3.37 3.32 4.84
N ALA A 19 4.21 4.07 4.12
CA ALA A 19 4.36 3.90 2.68
C ALA A 19 5.23 2.70 2.28
N MET A 20 5.89 2.00 3.21
CA MET A 20 6.83 0.92 2.86
C MET A 20 6.14 -0.26 2.18
N ASP A 21 4.96 -0.67 2.66
CA ASP A 21 4.18 -1.73 2.04
C ASP A 21 3.72 -1.33 0.63
N ALA A 22 3.15 -0.14 0.50
CA ALA A 22 2.73 0.41 -0.79
C ALA A 22 3.90 0.60 -1.76
N PHE A 23 5.09 0.99 -1.27
CA PHE A 23 6.33 1.06 -2.05
C PHE A 23 6.74 -0.31 -2.58
N SER A 24 6.74 -1.34 -1.72
CA SER A 24 7.12 -2.70 -2.09
C SER A 24 6.15 -3.31 -3.10
N VAL A 25 4.84 -3.13 -2.89
CA VAL A 25 3.80 -3.53 -3.86
C VAL A 25 3.93 -2.76 -5.17
N SER A 26 4.23 -1.46 -5.12
CA SER A 26 4.49 -0.64 -6.31
C SER A 26 5.71 -1.16 -7.09
N MET A 27 6.76 -1.56 -6.39
CA MET A 27 7.95 -2.15 -7.02
C MET A 27 7.60 -3.48 -7.70
N ALA A 28 6.79 -4.34 -7.07
CA ALA A 28 6.30 -5.58 -7.66
C ALA A 28 5.45 -5.33 -8.92
N ASN A 29 4.57 -4.32 -8.89
CA ASN A 29 3.78 -3.91 -10.05
C ASN A 29 4.65 -3.39 -11.19
N GLY A 30 5.71 -2.64 -10.87
CA GLY A 30 6.68 -2.16 -11.85
C GLY A 30 7.50 -3.29 -12.48
N LEU A 31 7.85 -4.32 -11.70
CA LEU A 31 8.50 -5.55 -12.18
C LEU A 31 7.59 -6.32 -13.15
N HIS A 32 6.30 -6.42 -12.81
CA HIS A 32 5.31 -7.15 -13.61
C HIS A 32 5.04 -6.48 -14.96
N ASP A 33 4.98 -5.15 -15.01
CA ASP A 33 4.73 -4.37 -16.24
C ASP A 33 5.87 -3.38 -16.51
N PRO A 34 6.99 -3.84 -17.11
CA PRO A 34 8.10 -2.95 -17.45
C PRO A 34 7.74 -1.92 -18.54
N GLY A 35 6.70 -2.19 -19.34
CA GLY A 35 6.19 -1.30 -20.37
C GLY A 35 5.27 -0.18 -19.86
N MET A 36 4.95 -0.17 -18.56
CA MET A 36 3.97 0.72 -17.96
C MET A 36 4.15 2.19 -18.32
N SER A 37 3.07 2.83 -18.77
CA SER A 37 3.07 4.24 -19.11
C SER A 37 3.15 5.13 -17.85
N ARG A 38 3.70 6.34 -17.99
CA ARG A 38 3.76 7.31 -16.88
C ARG A 38 2.38 7.63 -16.29
N LYS A 39 1.35 7.72 -17.16
CA LYS A 39 -0.03 7.97 -16.72
C LYS A 39 -0.52 6.88 -15.79
N ARG A 40 -0.22 5.61 -16.12
CA ARG A 40 -0.60 4.46 -15.31
C ARG A 40 0.16 4.42 -13.99
N MET A 41 1.45 4.74 -14.01
CA MET A 41 2.24 4.90 -12.78
C MET A 41 1.62 5.95 -11.84
N CYS A 42 1.20 7.12 -12.38
CA CYS A 42 0.53 8.15 -11.58
C CYS A 42 -0.81 7.67 -11.03
N ILE A 43 -1.58 6.88 -11.77
CA ILE A 43 -2.85 6.31 -11.29
C ILE A 43 -2.58 5.34 -10.12
N ILE A 44 -1.63 4.43 -10.25
CA ILE A 44 -1.27 3.46 -9.20
C ILE A 44 -0.79 4.20 -7.95
N ALA A 45 0.21 5.06 -8.08
CA ALA A 45 0.73 5.83 -6.97
C ALA A 45 -0.32 6.75 -6.33
N GLY A 46 -1.19 7.35 -7.14
CA GLY A 46 -2.31 8.16 -6.68
C GLY A 46 -3.33 7.36 -5.89
N THR A 47 -3.64 6.15 -6.34
CA THR A 47 -4.55 5.24 -5.61
C THR A 47 -3.99 4.91 -4.23
N PHE A 48 -2.72 4.49 -4.13
CA PHE A 48 -2.09 4.23 -2.83
C PHE A 48 -2.05 5.48 -1.95
N GLY A 49 -1.73 6.64 -2.52
CA GLY A 49 -1.76 7.91 -1.78
C GLY A 49 -3.15 8.25 -1.23
N VAL A 50 -4.21 8.04 -2.03
CA VAL A 50 -5.59 8.26 -1.58
C VAL A 50 -5.96 7.31 -0.45
N PHE A 51 -5.63 6.03 -0.55
CA PHE A 51 -5.89 5.07 0.54
C PHE A 51 -5.14 5.46 1.81
N GLN A 52 -3.89 5.89 1.68
CA GLN A 52 -3.05 6.35 2.80
C GLN A 52 -3.51 7.70 3.39
N ALA A 53 -4.37 8.45 2.72
CA ALA A 53 -5.05 9.60 3.31
C ALA A 53 -6.37 9.20 3.98
N VAL A 54 -7.17 8.38 3.30
CA VAL A 54 -8.53 8.00 3.73
C VAL A 54 -8.49 7.12 4.98
N MET A 55 -7.54 6.18 5.06
CA MET A 55 -7.50 5.22 6.18
C MET A 55 -7.20 5.87 7.54
N PRO A 56 -6.18 6.75 7.71
CA PRO A 56 -5.99 7.46 8.97
C PRO A 56 -7.18 8.32 9.34
N MET A 57 -7.80 8.98 8.36
CA MET A 57 -9.00 9.78 8.59
C MET A 57 -10.19 8.92 9.03
N THR A 58 -10.34 7.73 8.44
CA THR A 58 -11.36 6.77 8.86
C THR A 58 -11.11 6.32 10.30
N GLY A 59 -9.87 5.96 10.65
CA GLY A 59 -9.48 5.63 12.01
C GLY A 59 -9.75 6.77 12.99
N TRP A 60 -9.40 8.01 12.62
CA TRP A 60 -9.68 9.21 13.41
C TRP A 60 -11.18 9.39 13.66
N VAL A 61 -12.02 9.26 12.64
CA VAL A 61 -13.49 9.33 12.75
C VAL A 61 -14.03 8.20 13.63
N CYS A 62 -13.51 6.98 13.47
CA CYS A 62 -13.92 5.83 14.28
C CYS A 62 -13.66 6.05 15.77
N VAL A 63 -12.50 6.60 16.15
CA VAL A 63 -12.18 6.93 17.54
C VAL A 63 -13.17 7.93 18.12
N HIS A 64 -13.59 8.91 17.32
CA HIS A 64 -14.51 9.97 17.78
C HIS A 64 -15.99 9.55 17.76
N THR A 65 -16.31 8.43 17.11
CA THR A 65 -17.71 8.03 16.93
C THR A 65 -18.05 6.70 17.59
N ILE A 66 -17.21 5.65 17.49
CA ILE A 66 -17.57 4.29 17.91
C ILE A 66 -16.30 3.49 18.28
N VAL A 67 -15.79 3.66 19.50
CA VAL A 67 -14.59 2.97 19.99
C VAL A 67 -14.77 1.43 20.08
N GLU A 68 -15.95 0.94 20.41
CA GLU A 68 -16.18 -0.50 20.68
C GLU A 68 -16.24 -1.39 19.43
N MET A 69 -16.65 -0.86 18.28
CA MET A 69 -16.79 -1.66 17.04
C MET A 69 -15.45 -1.89 16.32
N PHE A 70 -14.47 -1.04 16.57
CA PHE A 70 -13.22 -1.04 15.81
C PHE A 70 -12.24 -2.13 16.28
N SER A 71 -12.16 -2.37 17.59
CA SER A 71 -11.26 -3.40 18.15
C SER A 71 -11.58 -4.81 17.63
N SER A 72 -12.86 -5.07 17.33
CA SER A 72 -13.27 -6.36 16.74
C SER A 72 -12.85 -6.53 15.29
N PHE A 73 -12.72 -5.44 14.54
CA PHE A 73 -12.35 -5.46 13.13
C PHE A 73 -10.83 -5.63 12.92
N GLU A 74 -10.02 -5.07 13.81
CA GLU A 74 -8.55 -5.19 13.76
C GLU A 74 -8.08 -6.65 13.69
N THR A 75 -8.76 -7.56 14.36
CA THR A 75 -8.42 -9.00 14.36
C THR A 75 -8.52 -9.65 12.98
N PHE A 76 -9.38 -9.14 12.08
CA PHE A 76 -9.57 -9.69 10.73
C PHE A 76 -8.62 -9.10 9.69
N ILE A 77 -8.00 -7.98 9.99
CA ILE A 77 -7.11 -7.23 9.08
C ILE A 77 -5.98 -8.08 8.52
N PRO A 78 -5.17 -8.79 9.33
CA PRO A 78 -4.05 -9.60 8.83
C PRO A 78 -4.51 -10.72 7.91
N TRP A 79 -5.67 -11.32 8.18
CA TRP A 79 -6.26 -12.36 7.35
C TRP A 79 -6.69 -11.85 5.99
N ILE A 80 -7.30 -10.66 5.95
CA ILE A 80 -7.72 -10.01 4.71
C ILE A 80 -6.48 -9.66 3.86
N ALA A 81 -5.46 -9.06 4.46
CA ALA A 81 -4.22 -8.72 3.77
C ALA A 81 -3.53 -9.95 3.19
N LEU A 82 -3.39 -11.04 3.96
CA LEU A 82 -2.82 -12.30 3.50
C LEU A 82 -3.60 -12.88 2.32
N ALA A 83 -4.94 -12.91 2.40
CA ALA A 83 -5.79 -13.44 1.34
C ALA A 83 -5.65 -12.61 0.04
N LEU A 84 -5.66 -11.27 0.14
CA LEU A 84 -5.59 -10.38 -1.01
C LEU A 84 -4.22 -10.41 -1.69
N LEU A 85 -3.16 -10.21 -0.91
CA LEU A 85 -1.79 -10.19 -1.45
C LEU A 85 -1.34 -11.59 -1.88
N GLY A 86 -1.76 -12.63 -1.16
CA GLY A 86 -1.53 -14.03 -1.53
C GLY A 86 -2.21 -14.40 -2.85
N TYR A 87 -3.44 -13.96 -3.09
CA TYR A 87 -4.16 -14.18 -4.35
C TYR A 87 -3.48 -13.46 -5.52
N ILE A 88 -3.16 -12.17 -5.36
CA ILE A 88 -2.54 -11.38 -6.44
C ILE A 88 -1.12 -11.89 -6.72
N GLY A 89 -0.32 -12.10 -5.67
CA GLY A 89 1.04 -12.61 -5.80
C GLY A 89 1.09 -14.03 -6.36
N GLY A 90 0.15 -14.90 -5.94
CA GLY A 90 0.00 -16.26 -6.49
C GLY A 90 -0.34 -16.26 -7.98
N LYS A 91 -1.24 -15.37 -8.41
CA LYS A 91 -1.57 -15.19 -9.83
C LYS A 91 -0.35 -14.76 -10.64
N MET A 92 0.38 -13.74 -10.20
CA MET A 92 1.61 -13.27 -10.84
C MET A 92 2.68 -14.37 -10.91
N LEU A 93 2.80 -15.19 -9.88
CA LEU A 93 3.75 -16.28 -9.81
C LEU A 93 3.41 -17.39 -10.82
N ILE A 94 2.15 -17.76 -10.94
CA ILE A 94 1.67 -18.76 -11.91
C ILE A 94 1.90 -18.27 -13.35
N GLU A 95 1.53 -17.03 -13.65
CA GLU A 95 1.73 -16.40 -14.97
C GLU A 95 3.21 -16.38 -15.34
N GLY A 96 4.08 -15.98 -14.39
CA GLY A 96 5.52 -15.95 -14.61
C GLY A 96 6.16 -17.32 -14.82
N ILE A 97 5.70 -18.38 -14.13
CA ILE A 97 6.20 -19.76 -14.30
C ILE A 97 5.72 -20.36 -15.61
N ARG A 98 4.49 -20.08 -16.04
CA ARG A 98 3.93 -20.62 -17.29
C ARG A 98 4.58 -20.02 -18.53
N GLY A 99 5.37 -18.93 -18.38
CA GLY A 99 5.98 -18.23 -19.50
C GLY A 99 4.92 -17.68 -20.47
N GLU A 100 3.70 -17.49 -19.99
CA GLU A 100 2.71 -16.72 -20.71
C GLU A 100 3.29 -15.31 -20.81
N GLU A 101 3.97 -15.05 -21.95
CA GLU A 101 4.26 -13.67 -22.33
C GLU A 101 2.95 -12.93 -22.12
N ALA A 102 3.00 -11.86 -21.35
CA ALA A 102 1.85 -11.03 -21.10
C ALA A 102 1.29 -10.55 -22.44
N GLU A 103 0.47 -11.42 -23.09
CA GLU A 103 -0.51 -10.96 -24.04
C GLU A 103 -1.35 -9.95 -23.27
N GLU A 104 -1.02 -8.66 -23.49
CA GLU A 104 -1.57 -7.52 -22.77
C GLU A 104 -1.52 -7.82 -21.26
N ALA A 105 -0.30 -7.61 -20.64
CA ALA A 105 -0.13 -7.72 -19.21
C ALA A 105 -1.42 -7.24 -18.58
N ALA A 106 -2.17 -8.17 -18.00
CA ALA A 106 -3.53 -7.88 -17.58
C ALA A 106 -3.38 -6.67 -16.69
N ALA A 107 -3.59 -5.55 -17.34
CA ALA A 107 -3.35 -4.24 -16.79
C ALA A 107 -3.96 -4.32 -15.42
N LEU A 108 -3.15 -4.14 -14.34
CA LEU A 108 -3.61 -4.28 -12.97
C LEU A 108 -5.08 -3.87 -12.96
N SER A 109 -5.99 -4.80 -12.87
CA SER A 109 -7.40 -4.47 -13.05
C SER A 109 -7.74 -3.44 -11.97
N ALA A 110 -8.65 -2.55 -12.23
CA ALA A 110 -9.06 -1.57 -11.23
C ALA A 110 -9.42 -2.24 -9.89
N GLY A 111 -9.97 -3.46 -9.93
CA GLY A 111 -10.25 -4.27 -8.75
C GLY A 111 -9.00 -4.76 -8.02
N ALA A 112 -7.97 -5.22 -8.75
CA ALA A 112 -6.72 -5.64 -8.14
C ALA A 112 -5.97 -4.45 -7.50
N LEU A 113 -5.95 -3.29 -8.18
CA LEU A 113 -5.38 -2.07 -7.64
C LEU A 113 -6.12 -1.59 -6.38
N PHE A 114 -7.45 -1.66 -6.38
CA PHE A 114 -8.25 -1.35 -5.20
C PHE A 114 -7.92 -2.29 -4.04
N MET A 115 -7.85 -3.60 -4.28
CA MET A 115 -7.49 -4.60 -3.27
C MET A 115 -6.08 -4.36 -2.70
N GLN A 116 -5.11 -4.06 -3.56
CA GLN A 116 -3.76 -3.71 -3.12
C GLN A 116 -3.76 -2.44 -2.27
N GLY A 117 -4.51 -1.41 -2.67
CA GLY A 117 -4.67 -0.17 -1.93
C GLY A 117 -5.24 -0.41 -0.53
N VAL A 118 -6.30 -1.21 -0.42
CA VAL A 118 -6.85 -1.61 0.89
C VAL A 118 -5.82 -2.37 1.70
N ALA A 119 -5.20 -3.41 1.15
CA ALA A 119 -4.29 -4.29 1.89
C ALA A 119 -3.07 -3.54 2.44
N THR A 120 -2.51 -2.58 1.68
CA THR A 120 -1.31 -1.83 2.06
C THR A 120 -1.57 -0.59 2.91
N SER A 121 -2.83 -0.25 3.17
CA SER A 121 -3.19 0.93 3.97
C SER A 121 -3.95 0.60 5.24
N ILE A 122 -4.06 -0.67 5.54
CA ILE A 122 -4.76 -1.18 6.72
C ILE A 122 -4.08 -0.73 8.02
N ASP A 123 -2.76 -0.74 8.07
CA ASP A 123 -1.95 -0.23 9.16
C ASP A 123 -2.15 1.28 9.37
N ALA A 124 -2.39 2.02 8.29
CA ALA A 124 -2.71 3.44 8.33
C ALA A 124 -4.01 3.75 9.09
N LEU A 125 -4.92 2.78 9.17
CA LEU A 125 -6.12 2.89 9.99
C LEU A 125 -5.76 3.05 11.48
N SER A 126 -4.78 2.26 11.96
CA SER A 126 -4.29 2.34 13.34
C SER A 126 -3.62 3.67 13.66
N VAL A 127 -3.01 4.33 12.67
CA VAL A 127 -2.46 5.68 12.83
C VAL A 127 -3.55 6.71 13.12
N GLY A 128 -4.80 6.47 12.67
CA GLY A 128 -5.95 7.29 13.06
C GLY A 128 -6.12 7.40 14.58
N PHE A 129 -5.81 6.34 15.33
CA PHE A 129 -5.81 6.36 16.81
C PHE A 129 -4.66 7.21 17.36
N THR A 130 -3.48 7.10 16.76
CA THR A 130 -2.29 7.88 17.18
C THR A 130 -2.51 9.38 17.00
N ILE A 131 -3.25 9.78 15.95
CA ILE A 131 -3.59 11.17 15.67
C ILE A 131 -4.97 11.59 16.23
N ALA A 132 -5.59 10.75 17.08
CA ALA A 132 -6.90 11.03 17.64
C ALA A 132 -6.97 12.35 18.44
N GLU A 133 -5.87 12.73 19.11
CA GLU A 133 -5.77 14.00 19.83
C GLU A 133 -5.69 15.23 18.91
N TYR A 134 -5.50 15.03 17.60
CA TYR A 134 -5.45 16.13 16.64
C TYR A 134 -6.86 16.66 16.36
N GLY A 135 -7.01 17.97 16.31
CA GLY A 135 -8.22 18.57 15.76
C GLY A 135 -8.39 18.21 14.28
N TRP A 136 -9.62 18.27 13.78
CA TRP A 136 -9.98 17.91 12.40
C TRP A 136 -9.02 18.41 11.32
N LEU A 137 -8.65 19.71 11.39
CA LEU A 137 -7.74 20.30 10.39
C LEU A 137 -6.33 19.72 10.47
N MET A 138 -5.83 19.43 11.66
CA MET A 138 -4.52 18.83 11.85
C MET A 138 -4.50 17.36 11.40
N ALA A 139 -5.55 16.59 11.70
CA ALA A 139 -5.71 15.23 11.22
C ALA A 139 -5.75 15.16 9.69
N LEU A 140 -6.51 16.08 9.07
CA LEU A 140 -6.56 16.18 7.60
C LEU A 140 -5.20 16.57 7.00
N ALA A 141 -4.48 17.50 7.62
CA ALA A 141 -3.15 17.90 7.16
C ALA A 141 -2.13 16.76 7.30
N ALA A 142 -2.12 16.05 8.44
CA ALA A 142 -1.27 14.88 8.65
C ALA A 142 -1.54 13.80 7.60
N SER A 143 -2.81 13.44 7.37
CA SER A 143 -3.22 12.47 6.35
C SER A 143 -2.83 12.91 4.94
N GLY A 144 -2.92 14.20 4.64
CA GLY A 144 -2.47 14.77 3.36
C GLY A 144 -0.95 14.67 3.16
N ILE A 145 -0.17 14.90 4.21
CA ILE A 145 1.30 14.73 4.19
C ILE A 145 1.65 13.25 3.97
N ILE A 146 0.99 12.33 4.68
CA ILE A 146 1.17 10.89 4.53
C ILE A 146 0.88 10.48 3.08
N ALA A 147 -0.25 10.92 2.50
CA ALA A 147 -0.60 10.65 1.10
C ALA A 147 0.43 11.16 0.11
N PHE A 148 0.94 12.38 0.32
CA PHE A 148 1.96 12.99 -0.52
C PHE A 148 3.26 12.18 -0.50
N VAL A 149 3.75 11.84 0.69
CA VAL A 149 4.95 11.01 0.86
C VAL A 149 4.76 9.65 0.19
N THR A 150 3.62 8.99 0.42
CA THR A 150 3.29 7.70 -0.19
C THR A 150 3.29 7.78 -1.71
N PHE A 151 2.68 8.81 -2.29
CA PHE A 151 2.66 8.99 -3.75
C PHE A 151 4.07 9.01 -4.34
N PHE A 152 4.99 9.76 -3.76
CA PHE A 152 6.36 9.86 -4.28
C PHE A 152 7.16 8.57 -4.07
N LEU A 153 6.99 7.91 -2.92
CA LEU A 153 7.63 6.62 -2.67
C LEU A 153 7.10 5.54 -3.63
N CYS A 154 5.78 5.47 -3.85
CA CYS A 154 5.21 4.54 -4.83
C CYS A 154 5.69 4.83 -6.26
N MET A 155 5.79 6.10 -6.65
CA MET A 155 6.38 6.46 -7.95
C MET A 155 7.83 6.02 -8.08
N ALA A 156 8.63 6.11 -7.02
CA ALA A 156 9.99 5.60 -6.99
C ALA A 156 10.00 4.07 -7.09
N GLY A 157 9.16 3.37 -6.31
CA GLY A 157 9.02 1.92 -6.36
C GLY A 157 8.65 1.41 -7.75
N LEU A 158 7.65 2.01 -8.39
CA LEU A 158 7.25 1.68 -9.77
C LEU A 158 8.39 1.88 -10.77
N ARG A 159 9.17 2.97 -10.66
CA ARG A 159 10.32 3.21 -11.53
C ARG A 159 11.43 2.17 -11.34
N ILE A 160 11.77 1.90 -10.10
CA ILE A 160 12.75 0.89 -9.74
C ILE A 160 12.30 -0.47 -10.27
N GLY A 161 11.07 -0.89 -9.98
CA GLY A 161 10.51 -2.15 -10.44
C GLY A 161 10.52 -2.25 -11.97
N LYS A 162 10.10 -1.21 -12.68
CA LYS A 162 10.12 -1.15 -14.14
C LYS A 162 11.55 -1.32 -14.71
N GLU A 163 12.54 -0.64 -14.14
CA GLU A 163 13.92 -0.72 -14.59
C GLU A 163 14.54 -2.11 -14.35
N PHE A 164 14.26 -2.71 -13.19
CA PHE A 164 14.67 -4.09 -12.91
C PHE A 164 13.89 -5.10 -13.76
N GLY A 165 12.61 -4.89 -14.01
CA GLY A 165 11.78 -5.75 -14.86
C GLY A 165 12.32 -5.88 -16.27
N THR A 166 12.80 -4.80 -16.87
CA THR A 166 13.45 -4.83 -18.19
C THR A 166 14.75 -5.63 -18.21
N LYS A 167 15.47 -5.69 -17.08
CA LYS A 167 16.73 -6.45 -16.96
C LYS A 167 16.51 -7.94 -16.65
N LEU A 168 15.45 -8.28 -15.92
CA LEU A 168 15.16 -9.66 -15.50
C LEU A 168 14.47 -10.50 -16.58
N SER A 169 13.94 -9.89 -17.64
CA SER A 169 13.19 -10.59 -18.68
C SER A 169 12.05 -11.44 -18.05
N GLY A 170 11.54 -12.49 -18.63
CA GLY A 170 10.39 -13.27 -18.16
C GLY A 170 10.35 -13.75 -16.68
N LYS A 171 11.38 -13.47 -15.86
CA LYS A 171 11.40 -13.78 -14.42
C LYS A 171 10.89 -12.64 -13.53
N ALA A 172 10.60 -11.48 -14.10
CA ALA A 172 10.18 -10.32 -13.32
C ALA A 172 8.83 -10.54 -12.62
N SER A 173 7.86 -11.19 -13.29
CA SER A 173 6.55 -11.52 -12.72
C SER A 173 6.66 -12.52 -11.56
N VAL A 174 7.56 -13.49 -11.67
CA VAL A 174 7.84 -14.44 -10.58
C VAL A 174 8.37 -13.69 -9.35
N LEU A 175 9.33 -12.79 -9.54
CA LEU A 175 9.90 -12.01 -8.45
C LEU A 175 8.85 -11.09 -7.80
N GLY A 176 8.03 -10.40 -8.61
CA GLY A 176 6.93 -9.57 -8.12
C GLY A 176 5.92 -10.38 -7.30
N GLY A 177 5.53 -11.56 -7.78
CA GLY A 177 4.63 -12.47 -7.08
C GLY A 177 5.19 -12.94 -5.74
N VAL A 178 6.47 -13.29 -5.68
CA VAL A 178 7.16 -13.69 -4.42
C VAL A 178 7.18 -12.52 -3.42
N ILE A 179 7.46 -11.29 -3.88
CA ILE A 179 7.44 -10.09 -3.03
C ILE A 179 6.05 -9.89 -2.41
N LEU A 180 4.98 -9.95 -3.22
CA LEU A 180 3.61 -9.75 -2.73
C LEU A 180 3.19 -10.82 -1.71
N ILE A 181 3.52 -12.09 -1.94
CA ILE A 181 3.25 -13.17 -0.99
C ILE A 181 4.06 -12.93 0.29
N GLY A 182 5.32 -12.53 0.17
CA GLY A 182 6.19 -12.21 1.32
C GLY A 182 5.60 -11.10 2.20
N ILE A 183 5.12 -10.01 1.60
CA ILE A 183 4.46 -8.90 2.30
C ILE A 183 3.17 -9.37 2.98
N GLY A 184 2.33 -10.14 2.27
CA GLY A 184 1.10 -10.69 2.86
C GLY A 184 1.37 -11.58 4.08
N LEU A 185 2.44 -12.37 4.05
CA LEU A 185 2.88 -13.19 5.18
C LEU A 185 3.45 -12.33 6.32
N GLU A 186 4.22 -11.29 6.02
CA GLU A 186 4.76 -10.36 7.02
C GLU A 186 3.62 -9.67 7.79
N ILE A 187 2.66 -9.08 7.07
CA ILE A 187 1.49 -8.44 7.68
C ILE A 187 0.71 -9.42 8.55
N PHE A 188 0.53 -10.66 8.06
CA PHE A 188 -0.19 -11.69 8.80
C PHE A 188 0.55 -12.08 10.08
N ILE A 189 1.84 -12.37 10.01
CA ILE A 189 2.64 -12.78 11.18
C ILE A 189 2.71 -11.65 12.20
N SER A 190 2.95 -10.43 11.75
CA SER A 190 3.01 -9.25 12.61
C SER A 190 1.68 -8.95 13.29
N GLY A 191 0.57 -9.06 12.57
CA GLY A 191 -0.75 -8.74 13.12
C GLY A 191 -1.41 -9.85 13.94
N VAL A 192 -0.94 -11.11 13.85
CA VAL A 192 -1.51 -12.25 14.60
C VAL A 192 -0.67 -12.62 15.82
N PHE A 193 0.67 -12.45 15.75
CA PHE A 193 1.60 -12.95 16.78
C PHE A 193 2.26 -11.83 17.59
N PHE A 194 2.20 -10.58 17.14
CA PHE A 194 2.78 -9.41 17.82
C PHE A 194 1.77 -8.29 17.95
#